data_93d1b61eb5a1658b20b801e9115674a8
#
_entry.id   93d1b61eb5a1658b20b801e9115674a8
#
_cell.length_a   1.000
_cell.length_b   1.000
_cell.length_c   1.000
_cell.angle_alpha   90.00
_cell.angle_beta   90.00
_cell.angle_gamma   90.00
#
_symmetry.space_group_name_H-M   'P 1'
#
loop_
_entity.id
_entity.type
_entity.pdbx_description
1 polymer ?
#
loop_
_entity_poly.entity_id
_entity_poly.type
_entity_poly.pdbx_seq_one_letter_code
_entity_poly.pdbx_strand_id
1 'polypeptide(L)'
;EKYLYKSLREAQLSYENPLDGKTPNPYHNALHGADVFWSARHLTLALRSELRVSLKLNDNPNVIFDISIAALFHDYKHCGVNNYFLIRTKHNLAMRYCDRAVLEHHHASEALRLLDRTKVTENMSYKRRSEFRKRVSSIILATDFVRQNESADKVEHIFAKYLKAVRGNDPKPELHLPSFQDTCLQNVLNLIVECCD
;
A
#
# COMPACT_ATOMS: atom_id res chain seq x y z
N GLU A 1 -16.98 3.66 -12.00
CA GLU A 1 -16.51 2.52 -12.80
C GLU A 1 -15.65 2.97 -13.99
N LYS A 2 -16.14 3.84 -14.87
CA LYS A 2 -15.43 4.33 -16.08
C LYS A 2 -14.01 4.83 -15.80
N TYR A 3 -13.82 5.62 -14.76
CA TYR A 3 -12.53 6.20 -14.40
C TYR A 3 -11.53 5.16 -13.88
N LEU A 4 -12.00 4.22 -13.07
CA LEU A 4 -11.19 3.12 -12.58
C LEU A 4 -10.74 2.22 -13.76
N TYR A 5 -11.66 1.86 -14.64
CA TYR A 5 -11.32 1.08 -15.84
C TYR A 5 -10.23 1.76 -16.68
N LYS A 6 -10.31 3.07 -16.87
CA LYS A 6 -9.28 3.84 -17.57
C LYS A 6 -7.92 3.74 -16.87
N SER A 7 -7.89 3.85 -15.53
CA SER A 7 -6.65 3.71 -14.75
C SER A 7 -6.05 2.32 -14.90
N LEU A 8 -6.88 1.28 -14.81
CA LEU A 8 -6.44 -0.11 -14.94
C LEU A 8 -5.83 -0.39 -16.31
N ARG A 9 -6.46 0.09 -17.38
CA ARG A 9 -5.94 -0.06 -18.73
C ARG A 9 -4.63 0.68 -18.95
N GLU A 10 -4.50 1.90 -18.45
CA GLU A 10 -3.25 2.66 -18.52
C GLU A 10 -2.14 1.98 -17.69
N ALA A 11 -2.48 1.41 -16.54
CA ALA A 11 -1.53 0.66 -15.73
C ALA A 11 -1.04 -0.59 -16.45
N GLN A 12 -1.94 -1.40 -17.01
CA GLN A 12 -1.58 -2.57 -17.80
C GLN A 12 -0.60 -2.20 -18.92
N LEU A 13 -0.93 -1.21 -19.72
CA LEU A 13 -0.06 -0.75 -20.82
C LEU A 13 1.31 -0.25 -20.31
N SER A 14 1.36 0.33 -19.13
CA SER A 14 2.62 0.81 -18.54
C SER A 14 3.53 -0.34 -18.08
N TYR A 15 2.96 -1.44 -17.60
CA TYR A 15 3.71 -2.66 -17.30
C TYR A 15 4.19 -3.40 -18.57
N GLU A 16 3.43 -3.31 -19.65
CA GLU A 16 3.77 -3.91 -20.95
C GLU A 16 4.88 -3.14 -21.67
N ASN A 17 5.06 -1.84 -21.36
CA ASN A 17 6.06 -0.96 -21.94
C ASN A 17 7.02 -0.44 -20.87
N PRO A 18 8.04 -1.23 -20.48
CA PRO A 18 9.07 -0.77 -19.56
C PRO A 18 9.84 0.43 -20.13
N LEU A 19 10.53 1.18 -19.28
CA LEU A 19 11.21 2.44 -19.65
C LEU A 19 12.19 2.33 -20.84
N ASP A 20 12.71 1.15 -21.12
CA ASP A 20 13.57 0.87 -22.28
C ASP A 20 12.81 0.51 -23.56
N GLY A 21 11.51 0.29 -23.46
CA GLY A 21 10.63 -0.05 -24.58
C GLY A 21 10.97 -1.37 -25.30
N LYS A 22 11.86 -2.21 -24.74
CA LYS A 22 12.45 -3.35 -25.47
C LYS A 22 12.11 -4.70 -24.87
N THR A 23 12.02 -4.81 -23.57
CA THR A 23 11.79 -6.11 -22.90
C THR A 23 10.67 -6.00 -21.88
N PRO A 24 9.63 -6.86 -21.96
CA PRO A 24 8.62 -6.94 -20.92
C PRO A 24 9.29 -7.29 -19.59
N ASN A 25 8.86 -6.63 -18.49
CA ASN A 25 9.30 -7.02 -17.16
C ASN A 25 8.76 -8.43 -16.84
N PRO A 26 9.61 -9.43 -16.62
CA PRO A 26 9.16 -10.82 -16.50
C PRO A 26 8.38 -11.06 -15.19
N TYR A 27 8.61 -10.30 -14.15
CA TYR A 27 7.98 -10.47 -12.82
C TYR A 27 7.09 -9.28 -12.46
N HIS A 28 7.66 -8.06 -12.36
CA HIS A 28 6.92 -6.86 -11.97
C HIS A 28 6.06 -6.34 -13.15
N ASN A 29 4.94 -7.02 -13.37
CA ASN A 29 4.03 -6.80 -14.49
C ASN A 29 2.56 -6.75 -14.02
N ALA A 30 1.63 -6.58 -14.96
CA ALA A 30 0.21 -6.47 -14.65
C ALA A 30 -0.37 -7.73 -13.97
N LEU A 31 0.18 -8.92 -14.28
CA LEU A 31 -0.27 -10.17 -13.63
C LEU A 31 0.14 -10.20 -12.16
N HIS A 32 1.41 -9.88 -11.86
CA HIS A 32 1.88 -9.75 -10.48
C HIS A 32 1.03 -8.75 -9.69
N GLY A 33 0.80 -7.54 -10.22
CA GLY A 33 -0.07 -6.56 -9.56
C GLY A 33 -1.50 -7.07 -9.33
N ALA A 34 -2.04 -7.90 -10.24
CA ALA A 34 -3.36 -8.52 -10.07
C ALA A 34 -3.34 -9.62 -9.00
N ASP A 35 -2.27 -10.41 -8.89
CA ASP A 35 -2.11 -11.45 -7.88
C ASP A 35 -2.00 -10.84 -6.48
N VAL A 36 -1.18 -9.80 -6.32
CA VAL A 36 -1.06 -9.08 -5.03
C VAL A 36 -2.38 -8.41 -4.65
N PHE A 37 -3.07 -7.78 -5.59
CA PHE A 37 -4.42 -7.23 -5.37
C PHE A 37 -5.40 -8.30 -4.87
N TRP A 38 -5.44 -9.46 -5.54
CA TRP A 38 -6.35 -10.54 -5.21
C TRP A 38 -6.08 -11.10 -3.82
N SER A 39 -4.81 -11.40 -3.52
CA SER A 39 -4.35 -11.95 -2.25
C SER A 39 -4.57 -10.97 -1.10
N ALA A 40 -4.17 -9.71 -1.23
CA ALA A 40 -4.34 -8.68 -0.20
C ALA A 40 -5.84 -8.43 0.11
N ARG A 41 -6.68 -8.37 -0.94
CA ARG A 41 -8.12 -8.22 -0.75
C ARG A 41 -8.74 -9.41 -0.02
N HIS A 42 -8.37 -10.65 -0.40
CA HIS A 42 -8.89 -11.87 0.24
C HIS A 42 -8.43 -11.96 1.70
N LEU A 43 -7.15 -11.71 1.97
CA LEU A 43 -6.62 -11.71 3.32
C LEU A 43 -7.29 -10.65 4.19
N THR A 44 -7.50 -9.44 3.66
CA THR A 44 -8.23 -8.38 4.37
C THR A 44 -9.66 -8.79 4.71
N LEU A 45 -10.36 -9.43 3.78
CA LEU A 45 -11.72 -9.92 4.01
C LEU A 45 -11.78 -11.10 4.97
N ALA A 46 -10.80 -12.01 4.91
CA ALA A 46 -10.69 -13.15 5.83
C ALA A 46 -10.41 -12.70 7.27
N LEU A 47 -9.55 -11.70 7.44
CA LEU A 47 -9.23 -11.12 8.75
C LEU A 47 -10.30 -10.15 9.28
N ARG A 48 -11.35 -9.89 8.49
CA ARG A 48 -12.37 -8.87 8.80
C ARG A 48 -13.06 -9.09 10.15
N SER A 49 -13.38 -10.34 10.52
CA SER A 49 -14.03 -10.65 11.79
C SER A 49 -13.13 -10.34 12.97
N GLU A 50 -11.86 -10.72 12.90
CA GLU A 50 -10.85 -10.51 13.93
C GLU A 50 -10.48 -9.03 14.05
N LEU A 51 -10.27 -8.37 12.93
CA LEU A 51 -9.94 -6.95 12.86
C LEU A 51 -11.13 -6.04 13.23
N ARG A 52 -12.37 -6.49 12.99
CA ARG A 52 -13.59 -5.77 13.35
C ARG A 52 -13.71 -5.52 14.83
N VAL A 53 -13.39 -6.53 15.63
CA VAL A 53 -13.46 -6.43 17.10
C VAL A 53 -12.33 -5.55 17.64
N SER A 54 -11.12 -5.73 17.10
CA SER A 54 -9.91 -5.10 17.63
C SER A 54 -9.64 -3.68 17.09
N LEU A 55 -9.97 -3.43 15.83
CA LEU A 55 -9.61 -2.18 15.14
C LEU A 55 -10.82 -1.36 14.65
N LYS A 56 -12.06 -1.75 15.04
CA LYS A 56 -13.28 -1.15 14.50
C LYS A 56 -13.25 -1.02 12.97
N LEU A 57 -12.65 -1.99 12.31
CA LEU A 57 -12.77 -2.19 10.86
C LEU A 57 -14.24 -2.54 10.58
N ASN A 58 -15.13 -1.63 10.96
CA ASN A 58 -16.50 -1.66 10.46
C ASN A 58 -16.36 -1.74 8.95
N ASP A 59 -17.36 -2.32 8.31
CA ASP A 59 -17.53 -2.48 6.87
C ASP A 59 -17.25 -1.18 6.09
N ASN A 60 -16.09 -0.58 6.37
CA ASN A 60 -15.70 0.67 5.75
C ASN A 60 -15.21 0.36 4.34
N PRO A 61 -16.07 0.51 3.32
CA PRO A 61 -15.72 0.19 1.94
C PRO A 61 -14.51 1.02 1.47
N ASN A 62 -14.23 2.14 2.13
CA ASN A 62 -13.08 2.98 1.81
C ASN A 62 -11.76 2.27 2.12
N VAL A 63 -11.68 1.52 3.23
CA VAL A 63 -10.45 0.80 3.60
C VAL A 63 -10.17 -0.32 2.60
N ILE A 64 -11.20 -1.11 2.25
CA ILE A 64 -11.08 -2.18 1.25
C ILE A 64 -10.68 -1.60 -0.11
N PHE A 65 -11.27 -0.49 -0.49
CA PHE A 65 -10.90 0.21 -1.72
C PHE A 65 -9.44 0.68 -1.70
N ASP A 66 -9.01 1.30 -0.60
CA ASP A 66 -7.66 1.86 -0.49
C ASP A 66 -6.57 0.78 -0.56
N ILE A 67 -6.73 -0.35 0.17
CA ILE A 67 -5.78 -1.45 0.12
C ILE A 67 -5.78 -2.13 -1.25
N SER A 68 -6.96 -2.28 -1.86
CA SER A 68 -7.08 -2.84 -3.21
C SER A 68 -6.34 -2.01 -4.24
N ILE A 69 -6.47 -0.69 -4.17
CA ILE A 69 -5.74 0.24 -5.05
C ILE A 69 -4.24 0.19 -4.77
N ALA A 70 -3.83 0.21 -3.51
CA ALA A 70 -2.42 0.16 -3.15
C ALA A 70 -1.75 -1.12 -3.66
N ALA A 71 -2.36 -2.27 -3.41
CA ALA A 71 -1.86 -3.58 -3.85
C ALA A 71 -1.77 -3.67 -5.39
N LEU A 72 -2.77 -3.17 -6.11
CA LEU A 72 -2.79 -3.21 -7.57
C LEU A 72 -1.71 -2.35 -8.22
N PHE A 73 -1.35 -1.23 -7.57
CA PHE A 73 -0.42 -0.24 -8.13
C PHE A 73 0.92 -0.18 -7.36
N HIS A 74 1.21 -1.15 -6.47
CA HIS A 74 2.40 -1.09 -5.63
C HIS A 74 3.69 -1.03 -6.46
N ASP A 75 3.74 -1.69 -7.60
CA ASP A 75 4.84 -1.75 -8.55
C ASP A 75 4.62 -0.93 -9.84
N TYR A 76 3.67 -0.01 -9.82
CA TYR A 76 3.32 0.75 -11.03
C TYR A 76 4.53 1.47 -11.62
N LYS A 77 4.80 1.23 -12.92
CA LYS A 77 5.98 1.73 -13.65
C LYS A 77 7.32 1.20 -13.11
N HIS A 78 7.35 -0.03 -12.63
CA HIS A 78 8.60 -0.66 -12.26
C HIS A 78 9.55 -0.78 -13.47
N CYS A 79 10.79 -0.31 -13.33
CA CYS A 79 11.75 -0.20 -14.43
C CYS A 79 12.60 -1.47 -14.68
N GLY A 80 12.29 -2.57 -13.99
CA GLY A 80 12.97 -3.86 -14.20
C GLY A 80 14.33 -4.00 -13.49
N VAL A 81 14.71 -3.04 -12.65
CA VAL A 81 15.93 -3.07 -11.84
C VAL A 81 15.63 -2.69 -10.41
N ASN A 82 16.45 -3.13 -9.45
CA ASN A 82 16.23 -2.87 -8.04
C ASN A 82 16.80 -1.50 -7.58
N ASN A 83 16.47 -1.11 -6.34
CA ASN A 83 16.95 0.14 -5.73
C ASN A 83 18.48 0.22 -5.71
N TYR A 84 19.16 -0.89 -5.41
CA TYR A 84 20.63 -0.92 -5.38
C TYR A 84 21.24 -0.54 -6.73
N PHE A 85 20.73 -1.10 -7.82
CA PHE A 85 21.20 -0.76 -9.17
C PHE A 85 20.98 0.73 -9.48
N LEU A 86 19.79 1.28 -9.18
CA LEU A 86 19.48 2.69 -9.43
C LEU A 86 20.42 3.63 -8.67
N ILE A 87 20.72 3.30 -7.40
CA ILE A 87 21.63 4.08 -6.56
C ILE A 87 23.07 4.00 -7.10
N ARG A 88 23.54 2.79 -7.39
CA ARG A 88 24.92 2.57 -7.89
C ARG A 88 25.16 3.25 -9.23
N THR A 89 24.17 3.29 -10.10
CA THR A 89 24.27 3.95 -11.42
C THR A 89 23.94 5.44 -11.38
N LYS A 90 23.64 5.99 -10.20
CA LYS A 90 23.21 7.40 -10.05
C LYS A 90 22.04 7.74 -10.96
N HIS A 91 21.09 6.81 -11.08
CA HIS A 91 19.92 7.01 -11.93
C HIS A 91 19.10 8.22 -11.48
N ASN A 92 18.40 8.89 -12.39
CA ASN A 92 17.59 10.06 -12.09
C ASN A 92 16.55 9.83 -10.99
N LEU A 93 15.99 8.62 -10.87
CA LEU A 93 15.07 8.27 -9.79
C LEU A 93 15.78 8.25 -8.43
N ALA A 94 16.99 7.68 -8.35
CA ALA A 94 17.79 7.67 -7.13
C ALA A 94 18.10 9.11 -6.66
N MET A 95 18.54 9.95 -7.57
CA MET A 95 18.75 11.38 -7.28
C MET A 95 17.47 12.09 -6.82
N ARG A 96 16.33 11.81 -7.48
CA ARG A 96 15.02 12.39 -7.14
C ARG A 96 14.56 12.05 -5.74
N TYR A 97 14.77 10.80 -5.31
CA TYR A 97 14.29 10.28 -4.03
C TYR A 97 15.40 10.15 -2.98
N CYS A 98 16.57 10.79 -3.23
CA CYS A 98 17.69 10.86 -2.28
C CYS A 98 18.13 9.47 -1.79
N ASP A 99 18.20 8.49 -2.70
CA ASP A 99 18.64 7.11 -2.47
C ASP A 99 17.81 6.33 -1.43
N ARG A 100 16.57 6.77 -1.16
CA ARG A 100 15.69 6.15 -0.14
C ARG A 100 14.43 5.58 -0.76
N ALA A 101 14.22 4.26 -0.62
CA ALA A 101 13.04 3.57 -1.14
C ALA A 101 12.68 4.09 -2.54
N VAL A 102 13.66 4.05 -3.46
CA VAL A 102 13.62 4.81 -4.73
C VAL A 102 12.44 4.37 -5.59
N LEU A 103 12.28 3.06 -5.74
CA LEU A 103 11.20 2.46 -6.54
C LEU A 103 9.86 2.68 -5.86
N GLU A 104 9.75 2.44 -4.57
CA GLU A 104 8.51 2.54 -3.81
C GLU A 104 7.98 3.99 -3.80
N HIS A 105 8.86 4.98 -3.66
CA HIS A 105 8.48 6.39 -3.83
C HIS A 105 8.05 6.71 -5.27
N HIS A 106 8.71 6.12 -6.25
CA HIS A 106 8.34 6.28 -7.66
C HIS A 106 6.96 5.69 -7.91
N HIS A 107 6.71 4.44 -7.49
CA HIS A 107 5.44 3.75 -7.65
C HIS A 107 4.29 4.51 -6.98
N ALA A 108 4.45 4.91 -5.72
CA ALA A 108 3.45 5.68 -4.99
C ALA A 108 3.13 7.02 -5.67
N SER A 109 4.16 7.76 -6.10
CA SER A 109 3.99 9.04 -6.78
C SER A 109 3.26 8.90 -8.11
N GLU A 110 3.68 7.94 -8.94
CA GLU A 110 3.11 7.74 -10.26
C GLU A 110 1.70 7.13 -10.19
N ALA A 111 1.44 6.20 -9.26
CA ALA A 111 0.10 5.68 -9.01
C ALA A 111 -0.88 6.80 -8.62
N LEU A 112 -0.52 7.64 -7.66
CA LEU A 112 -1.37 8.75 -7.23
C LEU A 112 -1.61 9.78 -8.34
N ARG A 113 -0.60 10.07 -9.18
CA ARG A 113 -0.74 10.93 -10.36
C ARG A 113 -1.69 10.33 -11.39
N LEU A 114 -1.58 9.02 -11.63
CA LEU A 114 -2.49 8.31 -12.55
C LEU A 114 -3.94 8.42 -12.07
N LEU A 115 -4.19 8.09 -10.80
CA LEU A 115 -5.52 8.10 -10.20
C LEU A 115 -6.16 9.49 -10.20
N ASP A 116 -5.36 10.53 -10.01
CA ASP A 116 -5.82 11.93 -10.07
C ASP A 116 -6.13 12.34 -11.52
N ARG A 117 -5.22 12.09 -12.46
CA ARG A 117 -5.40 12.38 -13.89
C ARG A 117 -6.60 11.65 -14.50
N THR A 118 -6.84 10.42 -14.08
CA THR A 118 -7.97 9.59 -14.54
C THR A 118 -9.26 9.86 -13.76
N LYS A 119 -9.22 10.80 -12.80
CA LYS A 119 -10.38 11.26 -12.02
C LYS A 119 -11.02 10.21 -11.10
N VAL A 120 -10.27 9.18 -10.71
CA VAL A 120 -10.77 8.17 -9.76
C VAL A 120 -11.15 8.80 -8.42
N THR A 121 -10.43 9.84 -8.01
CA THR A 121 -10.63 10.54 -6.74
C THR A 121 -11.51 11.80 -6.85
N GLU A 122 -12.06 12.11 -8.04
CA GLU A 122 -12.76 13.38 -8.32
C GLU A 122 -13.93 13.63 -7.36
N ASN A 123 -14.71 12.58 -7.08
CA ASN A 123 -15.91 12.68 -6.23
C ASN A 123 -15.60 12.48 -4.72
N MET A 124 -14.35 12.37 -4.34
CA MET A 124 -13.96 12.28 -2.93
C MET A 124 -13.97 13.67 -2.30
N SER A 125 -14.49 13.80 -1.07
CA SER A 125 -14.31 15.02 -0.28
C SER A 125 -12.82 15.26 -0.02
N TYR A 126 -12.44 16.50 0.30
CA TYR A 126 -11.04 16.86 0.61
C TYR A 126 -10.45 15.95 1.70
N LYS A 127 -11.19 15.74 2.81
CA LYS A 127 -10.78 14.87 3.91
C LYS A 127 -10.56 13.44 3.41
N ARG A 128 -11.52 12.87 2.70
CA ARG A 128 -11.43 11.50 2.17
C ARG A 128 -10.27 11.33 1.19
N ARG A 129 -10.03 12.29 0.31
CA ARG A 129 -8.91 12.28 -0.63
C ARG A 129 -7.55 12.33 0.10
N SER A 130 -7.46 13.12 1.17
CA SER A 130 -6.25 13.17 2.01
C SER A 130 -5.98 11.84 2.71
N GLU A 131 -7.00 11.21 3.29
CA GLU A 131 -6.91 9.89 3.92
C GLU A 131 -6.51 8.81 2.90
N PHE A 132 -7.15 8.80 1.74
CA PHE A 132 -6.83 7.91 0.63
C PHE A 132 -5.35 8.01 0.23
N ARG A 133 -4.88 9.22 -0.05
CA ARG A 133 -3.48 9.43 -0.46
C ARG A 133 -2.49 8.96 0.59
N LYS A 134 -2.74 9.29 1.86
CA LYS A 134 -1.89 8.85 2.99
C LYS A 134 -1.85 7.33 3.10
N ARG A 135 -3.01 6.67 3.04
CA ARG A 135 -3.11 5.22 3.18
C ARG A 135 -2.46 4.48 2.02
N VAL A 136 -2.79 4.85 0.80
CA VAL A 136 -2.21 4.23 -0.41
C VAL A 136 -0.70 4.43 -0.46
N SER A 137 -0.19 5.64 -0.24
CA SER A 137 1.26 5.87 -0.24
C SER A 137 1.98 5.12 0.89
N SER A 138 1.39 5.05 2.09
CA SER A 138 1.98 4.31 3.20
C SER A 138 2.09 2.81 2.91
N ILE A 139 1.06 2.22 2.31
CA ILE A 139 1.06 0.80 1.94
C ILE A 139 2.14 0.53 0.87
N ILE A 140 2.18 1.34 -0.18
CA ILE A 140 3.18 1.17 -1.25
C ILE A 140 4.61 1.36 -0.72
N LEU A 141 4.85 2.34 0.16
CA LEU A 141 6.17 2.56 0.76
C LEU A 141 6.59 1.45 1.72
N ALA A 142 5.65 0.68 2.22
CA ALA A 142 5.94 -0.44 3.11
C ALA A 142 6.47 -1.67 2.36
N THR A 143 6.27 -1.79 1.05
CA THR A 143 6.84 -2.87 0.23
C THR A 143 8.36 -2.73 0.00
N ASP A 144 9.01 -1.67 0.54
CA ASP A 144 10.47 -1.57 0.54
C ASP A 144 11.08 -2.74 1.37
N PHE A 145 11.74 -3.65 0.69
CA PHE A 145 12.36 -4.84 1.27
C PHE A 145 13.27 -4.54 2.47
N VAL A 146 13.94 -3.39 2.47
CA VAL A 146 14.81 -2.95 3.59
C VAL A 146 13.99 -2.70 4.86
N ARG A 147 12.70 -2.39 4.73
CA ARG A 147 11.79 -2.05 5.83
C ARG A 147 10.79 -3.15 6.19
N GLN A 148 10.86 -4.28 5.51
CA GLN A 148 9.88 -5.37 5.62
C GLN A 148 9.64 -5.83 7.07
N ASN A 149 10.68 -5.90 7.89
CA ASN A 149 10.53 -6.27 9.31
C ASN A 149 9.88 -5.18 10.18
N GLU A 150 9.93 -3.92 9.76
CA GLU A 150 9.39 -2.82 10.58
C GLU A 150 7.88 -2.90 10.78
N SER A 151 7.12 -3.33 9.77
CA SER A 151 5.66 -3.46 9.87
C SER A 151 5.29 -4.65 10.76
N ALA A 152 5.97 -5.78 10.63
CA ALA A 152 5.77 -6.95 11.47
C ALA A 152 6.04 -6.62 12.94
N ASP A 153 7.18 -6.01 13.26
CA ASP A 153 7.57 -5.61 14.62
C ASP A 153 6.55 -4.63 15.23
N LYS A 154 6.08 -3.67 14.45
CA LYS A 154 5.06 -2.71 14.89
C LYS A 154 3.74 -3.40 15.20
N VAL A 155 3.29 -4.32 14.35
CA VAL A 155 2.05 -5.09 14.55
C VAL A 155 2.20 -5.97 15.78
N GLU A 156 3.30 -6.70 15.93
CA GLU A 156 3.56 -7.53 17.11
C GLU A 156 3.53 -6.70 18.41
N HIS A 157 4.21 -5.57 18.43
CA HIS A 157 4.22 -4.67 19.60
C HIS A 157 2.81 -4.17 19.95
N ILE A 158 2.02 -3.80 18.95
CA ILE A 158 0.63 -3.35 19.12
C ILE A 158 -0.23 -4.47 19.71
N PHE A 159 -0.14 -5.70 19.16
CA PHE A 159 -0.88 -6.85 19.67
C PHE A 159 -0.47 -7.23 21.09
N ALA A 160 0.84 -7.24 21.39
CA ALA A 160 1.33 -7.50 22.75
C ALA A 160 0.77 -6.50 23.76
N LYS A 161 0.75 -5.23 23.39
CA LYS A 161 0.19 -4.15 24.23
C LYS A 161 -1.32 -4.32 24.45
N TYR A 162 -2.06 -4.67 23.40
CA TYR A 162 -3.49 -4.96 23.45
C TYR A 162 -3.78 -6.18 24.36
N LEU A 163 -3.08 -7.30 24.16
CA LEU A 163 -3.27 -8.50 24.96
C LEU A 163 -2.96 -8.26 26.44
N LYS A 164 -1.93 -7.48 26.75
CA LYS A 164 -1.60 -7.10 28.11
C LYS A 164 -2.71 -6.27 28.77
N ALA A 165 -3.29 -5.34 28.03
CA ALA A 165 -4.41 -4.52 28.54
C ALA A 165 -5.66 -5.37 28.79
N VAL A 166 -6.01 -6.28 27.88
CA VAL A 166 -7.16 -7.18 28.02
C VAL A 166 -7.01 -8.15 29.19
N ARG A 167 -5.81 -8.75 29.35
CA ARG A 167 -5.53 -9.70 30.45
C ARG A 167 -5.43 -9.02 31.82
N GLY A 168 -5.00 -7.77 31.85
CA GLY A 168 -4.79 -7.01 33.08
C GLY A 168 -6.05 -6.34 33.64
N ASN A 169 -7.22 -6.49 33.02
CA ASN A 169 -8.46 -5.74 33.36
C ASN A 169 -8.23 -4.21 33.47
N ASP A 170 -7.18 -3.70 32.84
CA ASP A 170 -6.81 -2.28 32.84
C ASP A 170 -7.12 -1.72 31.44
N PRO A 171 -8.31 -1.13 31.23
CA PRO A 171 -8.64 -0.52 29.96
C PRO A 171 -7.80 0.73 29.83
N LYS A 172 -6.62 0.61 29.17
CA LYS A 172 -5.81 1.78 28.85
C LYS A 172 -6.61 2.66 27.89
N PRO A 173 -6.95 3.89 28.31
CA PRO A 173 -7.78 4.80 27.50
C PRO A 173 -7.21 5.08 26.11
N GLU A 174 -5.88 5.03 25.99
CA GLU A 174 -5.14 5.24 24.74
C GLU A 174 -5.44 4.21 23.65
N LEU A 175 -5.84 2.96 24.02
CA LEU A 175 -6.22 1.93 23.04
C LEU A 175 -7.55 2.24 22.33
N HIS A 176 -8.34 3.14 22.89
CA HIS A 176 -9.62 3.57 22.34
C HIS A 176 -9.53 4.90 21.59
N LEU A 177 -8.36 5.53 21.55
CA LEU A 177 -8.17 6.77 20.79
C LEU A 177 -8.24 6.49 19.29
N PRO A 178 -9.00 7.26 18.51
CA PRO A 178 -9.10 7.11 17.06
C PRO A 178 -7.73 7.11 16.38
N SER A 179 -6.80 7.96 16.80
CA SER A 179 -5.44 8.03 16.26
C SER A 179 -4.63 6.75 16.47
N PHE A 180 -4.81 6.07 17.60
CA PHE A 180 -4.18 4.79 17.86
C PHE A 180 -4.76 3.69 16.97
N GLN A 181 -6.10 3.65 16.84
CA GLN A 181 -6.79 2.69 15.99
C GLN A 181 -6.42 2.87 14.50
N ASP A 182 -6.34 4.12 14.03
CA ASP A 182 -5.92 4.43 12.66
C ASP A 182 -4.47 3.99 12.40
N THR A 183 -3.57 4.18 13.39
CA THR A 183 -2.17 3.74 13.28
C THR A 183 -2.07 2.22 13.26
N CYS A 184 -2.81 1.52 14.13
CA CYS A 184 -2.87 0.07 14.14
C CYS A 184 -3.41 -0.48 12.82
N LEU A 185 -4.52 0.08 12.34
CA LEU A 185 -5.09 -0.28 11.05
C LEU A 185 -4.08 -0.11 9.92
N GLN A 186 -3.40 1.03 9.86
CA GLN A 186 -2.43 1.30 8.79
C GLN A 186 -1.27 0.28 8.80
N ASN A 187 -0.72 -0.06 9.97
CA ASN A 187 0.35 -1.06 10.06
C ASN A 187 -0.11 -2.47 9.65
N VAL A 188 -1.34 -2.85 10.01
CA VAL A 188 -1.91 -4.13 9.56
C VAL A 188 -2.11 -4.15 8.05
N LEU A 189 -2.60 -3.07 7.44
CA LEU A 189 -2.76 -2.99 5.99
C LEU A 189 -1.43 -3.03 5.25
N ASN A 190 -0.39 -2.38 5.79
CA ASN A 190 0.97 -2.45 5.26
C ASN A 190 1.45 -3.90 5.26
N LEU A 191 1.38 -4.57 6.41
CA LEU A 191 1.81 -5.96 6.55
C LEU A 191 1.03 -6.93 5.63
N ILE A 192 -0.28 -6.71 5.44
CA ILE A 192 -1.07 -7.52 4.51
C ILE A 192 -0.50 -7.46 3.09
N VAL A 193 -0.16 -6.28 2.61
CA VAL A 193 0.37 -6.13 1.24
C VAL A 193 1.80 -6.68 1.16
N GLU A 194 2.66 -6.39 2.14
CA GLU A 194 4.01 -6.97 2.25
C GLU A 194 4.01 -8.51 2.23
N CYS A 195 3.03 -9.17 2.86
CA CYS A 195 2.90 -10.62 2.86
C CYS A 195 2.35 -11.18 1.54
N CYS A 196 1.75 -10.36 0.70
CA CYS A 196 1.16 -10.76 -0.57
C CYS A 196 2.07 -10.47 -1.77
N ASP A 197 3.07 -9.59 -1.58
CA ASP A 197 4.08 -9.22 -2.55
C ASP A 197 5.25 -10.24 -2.53
#